data_4842502b2eb8a683916b0777b8ff82c1
#
_entry.id   4842502b2eb8a683916b0777b8ff82c1
#
_cell.length_a   1.000
_cell.length_b   1.000
_cell.length_c   1.000
_cell.angle_alpha   90.00
_cell.angle_beta   90.00
_cell.angle_gamma   90.00
#
_symmetry.space_group_name_H-M   'P 1'
#
loop_
_entity.id
_entity.type
_entity.pdbx_description
1 polymer ?
#
loop_
_entity_poly.entity_id
_entity_poly.type
_entity_poly.pdbx_seq_one_letter_code
_entity_poly.pdbx_strand_id
1 'polypeptide(L)'
;LLNLVELTPIELGLHKLIVDFFADSPQYTAGLDHFTSAHYALMTALSENYGIPFDETSSIFEKLTVKIRSAEYLTIGIPEGKSANGCLSRQEHQILNAMFEYFAEQSSEAEASLLENRREAFLDYYRWIHGGDKEDIQHRCDCLIDQIQNAKAVMLQTLDTVTPSPNPYEAALKQLDLAAEKLGLDPATHEVLRHPQRILVVNVPVQMDDGSVRVFTGYRSQYNDALGPTKGGIRYHPDVTLDEVIALSAWMTFKTAVVGLPLGGGKGGIRCNPKEMSLNELERLTRGYTKEMVRFIGPQTDVPAPDIYTDSQTMAWIMDEYAECTGLYCPGVVTGKPVGIGGSKGRDDATSLGLVFTVIEAVNTLEIPLNETQVAIQGFGNVGYHAARILHDKGCKIIAVSDSKGGIYNPNGLDPRKVKEHKKKTGSVIGYEDSGRISNQDLLELNCEILVPAALENVITTENASRIKARIIAEGANGPTTPEADEILHQRQIFVIPDILANAGGVTVSYFEMVQDQINYFWTIEEVQNKLEHIMRTAFKDVLGISKEHNVPMRIAAYMLALGRIGYAMRTRKGSLMKQRVIQPTPQEVVSQ
;
A
#
# COMPACT_ATOMS: atom_id res chain seq x y z
N LEU A 1 -22.12 -2.62 -12.81
CA LEU A 1 -22.61 -2.76 -14.19
C LEU A 1 -21.47 -2.68 -15.20
N LEU A 2 -20.54 -1.71 -15.07
CA LEU A 2 -19.37 -1.60 -15.95
C LEU A 2 -18.44 -2.82 -15.87
N ASN A 3 -18.34 -3.47 -14.69
CA ASN A 3 -17.54 -4.69 -14.51
C ASN A 3 -18.26 -5.97 -14.99
N LEU A 4 -19.59 -5.97 -15.16
CA LEU A 4 -20.34 -7.12 -15.67
C LEU A 4 -20.17 -7.33 -17.19
N VAL A 5 -19.81 -6.29 -17.93
CA VAL A 5 -19.58 -6.37 -19.39
C VAL A 5 -18.26 -7.12 -19.73
N GLU A 6 -17.37 -7.28 -18.75
CA GLU A 6 -16.10 -8.01 -18.90
C GLU A 6 -16.13 -9.44 -18.36
N LEU A 7 -17.30 -9.96 -17.95
CA LEU A 7 -17.42 -11.32 -17.47
C LEU A 7 -17.23 -12.32 -18.63
N THR A 8 -16.39 -13.31 -18.40
CA THR A 8 -16.25 -14.45 -19.32
C THR A 8 -17.55 -15.27 -19.37
N PRO A 9 -17.79 -16.08 -20.39
CA PRO A 9 -18.95 -16.98 -20.45
C PRO A 9 -19.10 -17.90 -19.22
N ILE A 10 -17.99 -18.30 -18.61
CA ILE A 10 -17.95 -19.08 -17.36
C ILE A 10 -18.44 -18.24 -16.16
N GLU A 11 -17.98 -17.00 -16.04
CA GLU A 11 -18.40 -16.09 -14.97
C GLU A 11 -19.88 -15.70 -15.10
N LEU A 12 -20.41 -15.56 -16.32
CA LEU A 12 -21.85 -15.33 -16.59
C LEU A 12 -22.70 -16.55 -16.22
N GLY A 13 -22.24 -17.76 -16.55
CA GLY A 13 -22.89 -19.00 -16.14
C GLY A 13 -22.94 -19.19 -14.63
N LEU A 14 -21.86 -18.86 -13.95
CA LEU A 14 -21.74 -18.84 -12.50
C LEU A 14 -22.67 -17.82 -11.84
N HIS A 15 -22.78 -16.63 -12.40
CA HIS A 15 -23.69 -15.59 -11.92
C HIS A 15 -25.15 -16.07 -11.99
N LYS A 16 -25.54 -16.68 -13.10
CA LYS A 16 -26.89 -17.24 -13.26
C LYS A 16 -27.20 -18.30 -12.21
N LEU A 17 -26.31 -19.28 -12.02
CA LEU A 17 -26.47 -20.34 -11.02
C LEU A 17 -26.58 -19.81 -9.59
N ILE A 18 -25.84 -18.76 -9.26
CA ILE A 18 -25.93 -18.10 -7.95
C ILE A 18 -27.29 -17.42 -7.78
N VAL A 19 -27.76 -16.70 -8.79
CA VAL A 19 -29.06 -16.00 -8.76
C VAL A 19 -30.21 -17.01 -8.65
N ASP A 20 -30.19 -18.08 -9.46
CA ASP A 20 -31.21 -19.14 -9.44
C ASP A 20 -31.23 -19.87 -8.09
N PHE A 21 -30.05 -20.18 -7.51
CA PHE A 21 -29.95 -20.83 -6.21
C PHE A 21 -30.56 -20.01 -5.07
N PHE A 22 -30.37 -18.68 -5.07
CA PHE A 22 -30.96 -17.80 -4.06
C PHE A 22 -32.42 -17.43 -4.36
N ALA A 23 -32.83 -17.41 -5.61
CA ALA A 23 -34.24 -17.16 -5.99
C ALA A 23 -35.17 -18.31 -5.62
N ASP A 24 -34.72 -19.56 -5.76
CA ASP A 24 -35.51 -20.76 -5.47
C ASP A 24 -35.52 -21.17 -3.98
N SER A 25 -34.80 -20.45 -3.11
CA SER A 25 -34.67 -20.82 -1.69
C SER A 25 -34.95 -19.65 -0.74
N PRO A 26 -36.22 -19.21 -0.59
CA PRO A 26 -36.57 -18.08 0.30
C PRO A 26 -36.28 -18.34 1.80
N GLN A 27 -35.82 -19.53 2.16
CA GLN A 27 -35.56 -19.92 3.57
C GLN A 27 -34.17 -19.51 4.08
N TYR A 28 -33.25 -19.01 3.21
CA TYR A 28 -31.87 -18.75 3.57
C TYR A 28 -31.54 -17.31 4.02
N THR A 29 -32.56 -16.53 4.33
CA THR A 29 -32.37 -15.16 4.84
C THR A 29 -32.05 -15.06 6.35
N ALA A 30 -31.88 -16.16 7.06
CA ALA A 30 -31.64 -16.19 8.49
C ALA A 30 -30.45 -17.08 8.87
N GLY A 31 -29.27 -16.49 9.06
CA GLY A 31 -28.18 -17.07 9.83
C GLY A 31 -26.90 -17.40 9.05
N LEU A 32 -25.75 -16.99 9.62
CA LEU A 32 -24.40 -17.16 9.08
C LEU A 32 -24.00 -18.64 8.85
N ASP A 33 -24.54 -19.59 9.61
CA ASP A 33 -24.22 -21.01 9.53
C ASP A 33 -24.82 -21.69 8.29
N HIS A 34 -25.94 -21.17 7.77
CA HIS A 34 -26.53 -21.66 6.53
C HIS A 34 -25.80 -21.17 5.28
N PHE A 35 -25.16 -19.99 5.34
CA PHE A 35 -24.42 -19.43 4.23
C PHE A 35 -23.19 -20.29 3.87
N THR A 36 -22.49 -20.84 4.86
CA THR A 36 -21.31 -21.68 4.63
C THR A 36 -21.69 -23.03 3.98
N SER A 37 -22.78 -23.63 4.40
CA SER A 37 -23.27 -24.90 3.84
C SER A 37 -23.82 -24.72 2.41
N ALA A 38 -24.53 -23.63 2.14
CA ALA A 38 -25.04 -23.29 0.83
C ALA A 38 -23.90 -22.95 -0.15
N HIS A 39 -22.88 -22.23 0.33
CA HIS A 39 -21.66 -21.94 -0.44
C HIS A 39 -20.95 -23.23 -0.86
N TYR A 40 -20.73 -24.16 0.07
CA TYR A 40 -20.07 -25.44 -0.23
C TYR A 40 -20.86 -26.30 -1.23
N ALA A 41 -22.19 -26.38 -1.07
CA ALA A 41 -23.06 -27.10 -2.00
C ALA A 41 -23.04 -26.51 -3.41
N LEU A 42 -23.05 -25.18 -3.52
CA LEU A 42 -22.94 -24.49 -4.79
C LEU A 42 -21.60 -24.74 -5.46
N MET A 43 -20.50 -24.67 -4.70
CA MET A 43 -19.16 -24.94 -5.21
C MET A 43 -18.98 -26.36 -5.71
N THR A 44 -19.57 -27.33 -5.02
CA THR A 44 -19.58 -28.75 -5.43
C THR A 44 -20.36 -28.93 -6.73
N ALA A 45 -21.56 -28.36 -6.82
CA ALA A 45 -22.39 -28.42 -8.01
C ALA A 45 -21.72 -27.79 -9.24
N LEU A 46 -20.99 -26.69 -9.07
CA LEU A 46 -20.24 -26.04 -10.13
C LEU A 46 -19.04 -26.88 -10.60
N SER A 47 -18.32 -27.48 -9.66
CA SER A 47 -17.20 -28.38 -9.97
C SER A 47 -17.69 -29.63 -10.74
N GLU A 48 -18.79 -30.21 -10.33
CA GLU A 48 -19.38 -31.40 -10.97
C GLU A 48 -19.98 -31.12 -12.37
N ASN A 49 -20.67 -29.98 -12.52
CA ASN A 49 -21.36 -29.67 -13.78
C ASN A 49 -20.43 -29.09 -14.87
N TYR A 50 -19.34 -28.43 -14.49
CA TYR A 50 -18.44 -27.78 -15.43
C TYR A 50 -17.04 -28.39 -15.50
N GLY A 51 -16.73 -29.40 -14.67
CA GLY A 51 -15.44 -30.10 -14.65
C GLY A 51 -14.26 -29.22 -14.22
N ILE A 52 -14.50 -28.11 -13.50
CA ILE A 52 -13.49 -27.19 -13.03
C ILE A 52 -13.01 -27.67 -11.64
N PRO A 53 -11.70 -27.72 -11.35
CA PRO A 53 -11.20 -28.08 -10.03
C PRO A 53 -11.82 -27.21 -8.94
N PHE A 54 -12.12 -27.78 -7.79
CA PHE A 54 -12.80 -27.08 -6.68
C PHE A 54 -12.08 -25.80 -6.24
N ASP A 55 -10.75 -25.81 -6.20
CA ASP A 55 -9.91 -24.67 -5.80
C ASP A 55 -10.01 -23.53 -6.81
N GLU A 56 -10.08 -23.86 -8.11
CA GLU A 56 -10.23 -22.89 -9.20
C GLU A 56 -11.63 -22.28 -9.20
N THR A 57 -12.66 -23.11 -8.96
CA THR A 57 -14.05 -22.66 -8.81
C THR A 57 -14.20 -21.70 -7.61
N SER A 58 -13.52 -21.98 -6.48
CA SER A 58 -13.49 -21.10 -5.30
C SER A 58 -12.89 -19.72 -5.61
N SER A 59 -11.77 -19.70 -6.33
CA SER A 59 -11.11 -18.46 -6.73
C SER A 59 -11.96 -17.60 -7.67
N ILE A 60 -12.64 -18.23 -8.63
CA ILE A 60 -13.56 -17.57 -9.58
C ILE A 60 -14.76 -17.01 -8.81
N PHE A 61 -15.33 -17.79 -7.89
CA PHE A 61 -16.47 -17.38 -7.07
C PHE A 61 -16.15 -16.17 -6.16
N GLU A 62 -15.01 -16.17 -5.51
CA GLU A 62 -14.57 -15.02 -4.68
C GLU A 62 -14.43 -13.76 -5.53
N LYS A 63 -13.79 -13.83 -6.70
CA LYS A 63 -13.67 -12.71 -7.63
C LYS A 63 -15.02 -12.20 -8.10
N LEU A 64 -15.94 -13.11 -8.42
CA LEU A 64 -17.29 -12.78 -8.84
C LEU A 64 -18.09 -12.12 -7.71
N THR A 65 -18.01 -12.65 -6.49
CA THR A 65 -18.68 -12.10 -5.31
C THR A 65 -18.20 -10.68 -5.01
N VAL A 66 -16.90 -10.41 -5.15
CA VAL A 66 -16.34 -9.04 -5.00
C VAL A 66 -16.89 -8.12 -6.10
N LYS A 67 -16.92 -8.57 -7.36
CA LYS A 67 -17.48 -7.79 -8.49
C LYS A 67 -18.97 -7.48 -8.29
N ILE A 68 -19.77 -8.47 -7.87
CA ILE A 68 -21.22 -8.31 -7.63
C ILE A 68 -21.47 -7.36 -6.45
N ARG A 69 -20.78 -7.53 -5.32
CA ARG A 69 -20.90 -6.62 -4.17
C ARG A 69 -20.51 -5.20 -4.53
N SER A 70 -19.51 -5.00 -5.36
CA SER A 70 -19.14 -3.67 -5.84
C SER A 70 -20.24 -3.05 -6.71
N ALA A 71 -20.96 -3.85 -7.48
CA ALA A 71 -22.11 -3.40 -8.27
C ALA A 71 -23.36 -3.13 -7.41
N GLU A 72 -23.62 -3.94 -6.38
CA GLU A 72 -24.72 -3.72 -5.43
C GLU A 72 -24.52 -2.46 -4.57
N TYR A 73 -23.30 -2.13 -4.16
CA TYR A 73 -23.01 -0.89 -3.42
C TYR A 73 -23.35 0.39 -4.20
N LEU A 74 -23.35 0.33 -5.53
CA LEU A 74 -23.78 1.44 -6.39
C LEU A 74 -25.31 1.60 -6.46
N THR A 75 -26.09 0.61 -6.01
CA THR A 75 -27.55 0.57 -6.13
C THR A 75 -28.31 0.81 -4.81
N ILE A 76 -27.70 0.76 -3.63
CA ILE A 76 -28.36 0.81 -2.31
C ILE A 76 -28.61 2.26 -1.79
N GLY A 77 -28.50 3.29 -2.59
CA GLY A 77 -28.64 4.67 -2.14
C GLY A 77 -29.81 5.47 -2.73
N ILE A 78 -30.75 4.86 -3.50
CA ILE A 78 -31.75 5.65 -4.23
C ILE A 78 -33.15 5.46 -3.63
N PRO A 79 -33.82 6.56 -3.17
CA PRO A 79 -35.22 6.52 -2.79
C PRO A 79 -36.11 6.22 -3.99
N GLU A 80 -37.19 5.46 -3.78
CA GLU A 80 -38.21 5.18 -4.79
C GLU A 80 -38.71 6.50 -5.44
N GLY A 81 -38.51 6.60 -6.77
CA GLY A 81 -39.16 7.62 -7.60
C GLY A 81 -38.34 8.81 -8.06
N LYS A 82 -37.01 8.83 -7.89
CA LYS A 82 -36.15 9.88 -8.48
C LYS A 82 -34.94 9.31 -9.19
N SER A 83 -34.91 9.50 -10.52
CA SER A 83 -33.69 9.32 -11.32
C SER A 83 -32.70 10.41 -10.91
N ALA A 84 -31.66 10.03 -10.18
CA ALA A 84 -30.47 10.87 -10.03
C ALA A 84 -29.48 10.49 -11.13
N ASN A 85 -28.90 11.49 -11.78
CA ASN A 85 -28.00 11.39 -12.92
C ASN A 85 -27.12 10.13 -12.91
N GLY A 86 -27.42 9.17 -13.76
CA GLY A 86 -26.59 8.01 -14.05
C GLY A 86 -26.90 6.71 -13.31
N CYS A 87 -27.91 6.63 -12.46
CA CYS A 87 -28.32 5.40 -11.76
C CYS A 87 -29.59 4.80 -12.34
N LEU A 88 -29.59 3.49 -12.55
CA LEU A 88 -30.73 2.73 -13.07
C LEU A 88 -31.86 2.64 -12.01
N SER A 89 -33.12 2.81 -12.43
CA SER A 89 -34.28 2.50 -11.60
C SER A 89 -34.37 0.98 -11.34
N ARG A 90 -35.16 0.58 -10.32
CA ARG A 90 -35.37 -0.84 -10.00
C ARG A 90 -35.91 -1.65 -11.20
N GLN A 91 -36.76 -1.04 -12.03
CA GLN A 91 -37.29 -1.67 -13.23
C GLN A 91 -36.23 -1.79 -14.33
N GLU A 92 -35.39 -0.78 -14.52
CA GLU A 92 -34.27 -0.82 -15.48
C GLU A 92 -33.23 -1.88 -15.07
N HIS A 93 -33.02 -2.06 -13.77
CA HIS A 93 -32.14 -3.12 -13.24
C HIS A 93 -32.73 -4.53 -13.51
N GLN A 94 -34.04 -4.72 -13.34
CA GLN A 94 -34.72 -5.97 -13.65
C GLN A 94 -34.67 -6.28 -15.15
N ILE A 95 -34.88 -5.29 -16.03
CA ILE A 95 -34.77 -5.44 -17.48
C ILE A 95 -33.33 -5.82 -17.87
N LEU A 96 -32.34 -5.16 -17.26
CA LEU A 96 -30.94 -5.43 -17.55
C LEU A 96 -30.53 -6.86 -17.15
N ASN A 97 -30.93 -7.31 -15.96
CA ASN A 97 -30.69 -8.66 -15.50
C ASN A 97 -31.34 -9.71 -16.44
N ALA A 98 -32.60 -9.50 -16.81
CA ALA A 98 -33.30 -10.37 -17.74
C ALA A 98 -32.67 -10.39 -19.15
N MET A 99 -32.14 -9.25 -19.61
CA MET A 99 -31.36 -9.20 -20.87
C MET A 99 -30.06 -10.01 -20.76
N PHE A 100 -29.34 -9.90 -19.63
CA PHE A 100 -28.11 -10.68 -19.42
C PHE A 100 -28.40 -12.18 -19.35
N GLU A 101 -29.46 -12.61 -18.65
CA GLU A 101 -29.88 -14.01 -18.59
C GLU A 101 -30.21 -14.57 -19.99
N TYR A 102 -30.96 -13.82 -20.79
CA TYR A 102 -31.36 -14.23 -22.12
C TYR A 102 -30.17 -14.34 -23.11
N PHE A 103 -29.23 -13.40 -23.06
CA PHE A 103 -28.06 -13.40 -23.95
C PHE A 103 -26.93 -14.32 -23.48
N ALA A 104 -26.84 -14.65 -22.18
CA ALA A 104 -25.86 -15.59 -21.65
C ALA A 104 -26.10 -17.05 -22.10
N GLU A 105 -27.35 -17.42 -22.32
CA GLU A 105 -27.70 -18.80 -22.76
C GLU A 105 -27.22 -19.17 -24.16
N GLN A 106 -26.67 -18.24 -24.96
CA GLN A 106 -26.46 -18.48 -26.37
C GLN A 106 -25.21 -17.90 -27.02
N SER A 107 -24.10 -17.74 -26.29
CA SER A 107 -22.83 -17.29 -26.89
C SER A 107 -22.06 -18.43 -27.53
N SER A 108 -22.34 -18.72 -28.79
CA SER A 108 -21.35 -19.24 -29.74
C SER A 108 -21.53 -18.49 -31.05
N GLU A 109 -20.41 -17.96 -31.52
CA GLU A 109 -20.13 -17.25 -32.76
C GLU A 109 -21.23 -17.18 -33.84
N ALA A 110 -21.41 -15.94 -34.33
CA ALA A 110 -21.88 -15.47 -35.64
C ALA A 110 -23.31 -14.90 -35.72
N GLU A 111 -23.33 -13.68 -36.29
CA GLU A 111 -24.33 -13.00 -37.11
C GLU A 111 -25.30 -12.01 -36.45
N ALA A 112 -25.18 -10.74 -36.89
CA ALA A 112 -26.04 -9.63 -36.52
C ALA A 112 -27.54 -9.85 -36.76
N SER A 113 -27.93 -10.73 -37.69
CA SER A 113 -29.32 -11.11 -37.97
C SER A 113 -29.96 -11.95 -36.86
N LEU A 114 -29.15 -12.67 -36.08
CA LEU A 114 -29.65 -13.44 -34.95
C LEU A 114 -30.02 -12.54 -33.76
N LEU A 115 -29.38 -11.38 -33.61
CA LEU A 115 -29.63 -10.41 -32.51
C LEU A 115 -31.03 -9.77 -32.64
N GLU A 116 -31.50 -9.50 -33.82
CA GLU A 116 -32.83 -8.89 -34.05
C GLU A 116 -33.98 -9.86 -33.72
N ASN A 117 -33.88 -11.11 -34.15
CA ASN A 117 -34.87 -12.14 -33.82
C ASN A 117 -34.90 -12.51 -32.33
N ARG A 118 -33.77 -12.43 -31.66
CA ARG A 118 -33.65 -12.68 -30.21
C ARG A 118 -34.20 -11.54 -29.36
N ARG A 119 -34.09 -10.30 -29.84
CA ARG A 119 -34.66 -9.12 -29.20
C ARG A 119 -36.20 -9.25 -29.09
N GLU A 120 -36.89 -9.68 -30.12
CA GLU A 120 -38.33 -9.91 -30.08
C GLU A 120 -38.72 -11.00 -29.08
N ALA A 121 -38.02 -12.13 -29.10
CA ALA A 121 -38.26 -13.21 -28.16
C ALA A 121 -37.98 -12.81 -26.70
N PHE A 122 -36.98 -11.96 -26.46
CA PHE A 122 -36.70 -11.39 -25.12
C PHE A 122 -37.84 -10.47 -24.66
N LEU A 123 -38.32 -9.59 -25.50
CA LEU A 123 -39.43 -8.68 -25.18
C LEU A 123 -40.71 -9.44 -24.83
N ASP A 124 -41.00 -10.54 -25.58
CA ASP A 124 -42.14 -11.41 -25.33
C ASP A 124 -41.97 -12.18 -23.99
N TYR A 125 -40.78 -12.69 -23.71
CA TYR A 125 -40.42 -13.35 -22.46
C TYR A 125 -40.54 -12.40 -21.24
N TYR A 126 -39.99 -11.20 -21.33
CA TYR A 126 -40.08 -10.20 -20.27
C TYR A 126 -41.52 -9.80 -19.97
N ARG A 127 -42.32 -9.59 -21.03
CA ARG A 127 -43.73 -9.30 -20.92
C ARG A 127 -44.52 -10.42 -20.25
N TRP A 128 -44.19 -11.67 -20.58
CA TRP A 128 -44.83 -12.83 -19.98
C TRP A 128 -44.56 -12.94 -18.47
N ILE A 129 -43.37 -12.61 -18.03
CA ILE A 129 -43.01 -12.68 -16.60
C ILE A 129 -43.51 -11.46 -15.81
N HIS A 130 -43.32 -10.28 -16.36
CA HIS A 130 -43.47 -9.01 -15.59
C HIS A 130 -44.71 -8.19 -16.01
N GLY A 131 -45.39 -8.55 -17.11
CA GLY A 131 -46.45 -7.75 -17.71
C GLY A 131 -45.94 -6.43 -18.30
N GLY A 132 -46.80 -5.67 -18.96
CA GLY A 132 -46.50 -4.35 -19.50
C GLY A 132 -46.73 -4.22 -20.99
N ASP A 133 -46.67 -3.00 -21.53
CA ASP A 133 -46.81 -2.75 -22.98
C ASP A 133 -45.47 -3.00 -23.68
N LYS A 134 -45.53 -3.73 -24.81
CA LYS A 134 -44.36 -4.13 -25.61
C LYS A 134 -43.58 -2.91 -26.12
N GLU A 135 -44.28 -1.83 -26.54
CA GLU A 135 -43.66 -0.61 -27.04
C GLU A 135 -42.92 0.14 -25.94
N ASP A 136 -43.48 0.22 -24.70
CA ASP A 136 -42.84 0.86 -23.57
C ASP A 136 -41.60 0.09 -23.10
N ILE A 137 -41.69 -1.25 -23.03
CA ILE A 137 -40.55 -2.10 -22.67
C ILE A 137 -39.46 -1.99 -23.72
N GLN A 138 -39.81 -1.98 -25.01
CA GLN A 138 -38.86 -1.82 -26.10
C GLN A 138 -38.13 -0.50 -26.04
N HIS A 139 -38.86 0.61 -25.85
CA HIS A 139 -38.28 1.95 -25.71
C HIS A 139 -37.30 2.05 -24.54
N ARG A 140 -37.63 1.45 -23.39
CA ARG A 140 -36.73 1.39 -22.23
C ARG A 140 -35.50 0.56 -22.47
N CYS A 141 -35.62 -0.58 -23.16
CA CYS A 141 -34.48 -1.40 -23.58
C CYS A 141 -33.55 -0.62 -24.51
N ASP A 142 -34.09 0.12 -25.48
CA ASP A 142 -33.32 0.90 -26.45
C ASP A 142 -32.56 2.05 -25.73
N CYS A 143 -33.23 2.77 -24.84
CA CYS A 143 -32.59 3.80 -24.01
C CYS A 143 -31.47 3.23 -23.13
N LEU A 144 -31.64 2.02 -22.60
CA LEU A 144 -30.63 1.34 -21.79
C LEU A 144 -29.41 0.91 -22.63
N ILE A 145 -29.65 0.37 -23.82
CA ILE A 145 -28.60 -0.02 -24.75
C ILE A 145 -27.78 1.21 -25.17
N ASP A 146 -28.45 2.33 -25.50
CA ASP A 146 -27.77 3.58 -25.83
C ASP A 146 -26.97 4.14 -24.66
N GLN A 147 -27.48 4.06 -23.43
CA GLN A 147 -26.75 4.48 -22.23
C GLN A 147 -25.53 3.60 -21.98
N ILE A 148 -25.63 2.29 -22.16
CA ILE A 148 -24.52 1.34 -22.02
C ILE A 148 -23.46 1.58 -23.12
N GLN A 149 -23.87 1.81 -24.37
CA GLN A 149 -22.94 2.10 -25.47
C GLN A 149 -22.23 3.44 -25.27
N ASN A 150 -22.93 4.47 -24.81
CA ASN A 150 -22.33 5.76 -24.48
C ASN A 150 -21.39 5.67 -23.27
N ALA A 151 -21.77 4.94 -22.23
CA ALA A 151 -20.90 4.68 -21.08
C ALA A 151 -19.65 3.89 -21.48
N LYS A 152 -19.79 2.90 -22.36
CA LYS A 152 -18.67 2.13 -22.92
C LYS A 152 -17.74 3.00 -23.76
N ALA A 153 -18.25 3.91 -24.57
CA ALA A 153 -17.45 4.83 -25.36
C ALA A 153 -16.66 5.81 -24.48
N VAL A 154 -17.30 6.37 -23.45
CA VAL A 154 -16.63 7.23 -22.46
C VAL A 154 -15.58 6.44 -21.66
N MET A 155 -15.87 5.21 -21.28
CA MET A 155 -14.97 4.33 -20.56
C MET A 155 -13.75 3.93 -21.41
N LEU A 156 -13.93 3.57 -22.68
CA LEU A 156 -12.81 3.29 -23.58
C LEU A 156 -11.91 4.49 -23.78
N GLN A 157 -12.48 5.69 -23.92
CA GLN A 157 -11.70 6.93 -23.94
C GLN A 157 -10.95 7.23 -22.62
N THR A 158 -11.52 6.80 -21.48
CA THR A 158 -10.90 6.97 -20.16
C THR A 158 -9.86 5.87 -19.89
N LEU A 159 -10.10 4.64 -20.37
CA LEU A 159 -9.15 3.52 -20.24
C LEU A 159 -7.91 3.69 -21.11
N ASP A 160 -8.00 4.35 -22.26
CA ASP A 160 -6.83 4.73 -23.06
C ASP A 160 -5.95 5.79 -22.37
N THR A 161 -6.46 6.43 -21.31
CA THR A 161 -5.73 7.46 -20.53
C THR A 161 -5.35 7.02 -19.12
N VAL A 162 -5.90 5.91 -18.62
CA VAL A 162 -5.63 5.38 -17.28
C VAL A 162 -5.08 3.96 -17.43
N THR A 163 -3.75 3.85 -17.48
CA THR A 163 -3.10 2.59 -17.13
C THR A 163 -3.53 2.25 -15.70
N PRO A 164 -4.10 1.06 -15.43
CA PRO A 164 -4.42 0.67 -14.06
C PRO A 164 -3.15 0.77 -13.24
N SER A 165 -3.20 1.50 -12.15
CA SER A 165 -2.10 1.53 -11.18
C SER A 165 -1.77 0.08 -10.81
N PRO A 166 -0.54 -0.38 -11.03
CA PRO A 166 -0.18 -1.76 -10.75
C PRO A 166 -0.50 -2.07 -9.28
N ASN A 167 -1.08 -3.24 -9.02
CA ASN A 167 -1.39 -3.68 -7.66
C ASN A 167 -0.10 -3.61 -6.82
N PRO A 168 -0.05 -2.79 -5.75
CA PRO A 168 1.18 -2.60 -4.98
C PRO A 168 1.67 -3.89 -4.34
N TYR A 169 0.79 -4.84 -4.04
CA TYR A 169 1.19 -6.14 -3.50
C TYR A 169 1.87 -7.00 -4.57
N GLU A 170 1.40 -7.02 -5.80
CA GLU A 170 2.08 -7.71 -6.91
C GLU A 170 3.47 -7.11 -7.18
N ALA A 171 3.61 -5.80 -7.09
CA ALA A 171 4.91 -5.16 -7.22
C ALA A 171 5.88 -5.58 -6.10
N ALA A 172 5.41 -5.68 -4.86
CA ALA A 172 6.20 -6.17 -3.74
C ALA A 172 6.63 -7.64 -3.93
N LEU A 173 5.71 -8.49 -4.43
CA LEU A 173 5.99 -9.89 -4.72
C LEU A 173 7.04 -10.07 -5.84
N LYS A 174 6.99 -9.27 -6.91
CA LYS A 174 8.00 -9.30 -7.97
C LYS A 174 9.41 -9.03 -7.44
N GLN A 175 9.57 -8.06 -6.55
CA GLN A 175 10.85 -7.75 -5.91
C GLN A 175 11.33 -8.89 -5.00
N LEU A 176 10.42 -9.47 -4.23
CA LEU A 176 10.67 -10.66 -3.41
C LEU A 176 11.13 -11.83 -4.27
N ASP A 177 10.41 -12.16 -5.34
CA ASP A 177 10.67 -13.29 -6.21
C ASP A 177 12.07 -13.19 -6.86
N LEU A 178 12.39 -12.02 -7.40
CA LEU A 178 13.69 -11.77 -8.02
C LEU A 178 14.84 -11.91 -7.01
N ALA A 179 14.68 -11.36 -5.81
CA ALA A 179 15.70 -11.47 -4.78
C ALA A 179 15.83 -12.90 -4.23
N ALA A 180 14.72 -13.62 -4.09
CA ALA A 180 14.71 -15.03 -3.67
C ALA A 180 15.42 -15.93 -4.68
N GLU A 181 15.20 -15.72 -5.98
CA GLU A 181 15.92 -16.42 -7.06
C GLU A 181 17.42 -16.15 -6.99
N LYS A 182 17.85 -14.87 -6.91
CA LYS A 182 19.26 -14.49 -6.83
C LYS A 182 19.96 -15.01 -5.59
N LEU A 183 19.24 -15.10 -4.47
CA LEU A 183 19.74 -15.65 -3.21
C LEU A 183 19.79 -17.19 -3.22
N GLY A 184 19.07 -17.87 -4.12
CA GLY A 184 18.85 -19.30 -4.08
C GLY A 184 18.06 -19.72 -2.83
N LEU A 185 17.04 -18.93 -2.44
CA LEU A 185 16.22 -19.20 -1.28
C LEU A 185 15.46 -20.52 -1.48
N ASP A 186 15.34 -21.33 -0.43
CA ASP A 186 14.59 -22.58 -0.54
C ASP A 186 13.11 -22.33 -0.85
N PRO A 187 12.48 -23.17 -1.72
CA PRO A 187 11.13 -22.93 -2.21
C PRO A 187 10.07 -22.83 -1.09
N ALA A 188 10.22 -23.57 0.00
CA ALA A 188 9.25 -23.54 1.08
C ALA A 188 9.30 -22.22 1.87
N THR A 189 10.51 -21.71 2.13
CA THR A 189 10.68 -20.38 2.73
C THR A 189 10.17 -19.29 1.79
N HIS A 190 10.47 -19.39 0.50
CA HIS A 190 10.01 -18.45 -0.52
C HIS A 190 8.47 -18.38 -0.54
N GLU A 191 7.81 -19.53 -0.63
CA GLU A 191 6.33 -19.59 -0.65
C GLU A 191 5.70 -18.98 0.61
N VAL A 192 6.23 -19.29 1.80
CA VAL A 192 5.73 -18.69 3.05
C VAL A 192 5.89 -17.18 3.07
N LEU A 193 6.98 -16.65 2.49
CA LEU A 193 7.24 -15.21 2.44
C LEU A 193 6.39 -14.46 1.42
N ARG A 194 5.72 -15.15 0.53
CA ARG A 194 4.75 -14.57 -0.41
C ARG A 194 3.41 -14.23 0.24
N HIS A 195 3.16 -14.71 1.46
CA HIS A 195 1.87 -14.58 2.13
C HIS A 195 2.00 -13.91 3.51
N PRO A 196 1.11 -12.98 3.87
CA PRO A 196 1.06 -12.46 5.23
C PRO A 196 0.60 -13.55 6.21
N GLN A 197 1.19 -13.58 7.40
CA GLN A 197 0.83 -14.56 8.42
C GLN A 197 -0.60 -14.36 8.95
N ARG A 198 -1.02 -13.08 9.08
CA ARG A 198 -2.36 -12.72 9.58
C ARG A 198 -2.84 -11.44 8.94
N ILE A 199 -4.12 -11.45 8.64
CA ILE A 199 -4.86 -10.27 8.20
C ILE A 199 -6.09 -10.16 9.10
N LEU A 200 -6.32 -8.96 9.61
CA LEU A 200 -7.49 -8.60 10.41
C LEU A 200 -8.27 -7.54 9.68
N VAL A 201 -9.56 -7.76 9.50
CA VAL A 201 -10.52 -6.80 8.95
C VAL A 201 -11.59 -6.58 10.01
N VAL A 202 -11.78 -5.34 10.40
CA VAL A 202 -12.72 -4.96 11.46
C VAL A 202 -13.63 -3.84 11.00
N ASN A 203 -14.85 -3.82 11.52
CA ASN A 203 -15.80 -2.75 11.30
C ASN A 203 -16.00 -1.97 12.60
N VAL A 204 -15.69 -0.69 12.57
CA VAL A 204 -15.69 0.20 13.74
C VAL A 204 -16.90 1.13 13.68
N PRO A 205 -17.95 0.91 14.50
CA PRO A 205 -19.06 1.84 14.61
C PRO A 205 -18.63 3.08 15.40
N VAL A 206 -18.89 4.26 14.84
CA VAL A 206 -18.56 5.55 15.44
C VAL A 206 -19.79 6.43 15.50
N GLN A 207 -20.12 6.95 16.69
CA GLN A 207 -21.11 8.00 16.83
C GLN A 207 -20.52 9.32 16.33
N MET A 208 -21.14 9.91 15.31
CA MET A 208 -20.75 11.19 14.74
C MET A 208 -21.23 12.35 15.61
N ASP A 209 -20.70 13.54 15.39
CA ASP A 209 -21.06 14.73 16.18
C ASP A 209 -22.52 15.19 15.94
N ASP A 210 -23.11 14.80 14.80
CA ASP A 210 -24.52 15.02 14.48
C ASP A 210 -25.47 14.00 15.12
N GLY A 211 -24.93 13.03 15.90
CA GLY A 211 -25.68 11.97 16.56
C GLY A 211 -25.92 10.72 15.71
N SER A 212 -25.60 10.73 14.43
CA SER A 212 -25.66 9.55 13.55
C SER A 212 -24.58 8.53 13.90
N VAL A 213 -24.73 7.29 13.42
CA VAL A 213 -23.70 6.26 13.53
C VAL A 213 -23.17 5.93 12.14
N ARG A 214 -21.84 6.03 11.98
CA ARG A 214 -21.14 5.57 10.76
C ARG A 214 -20.25 4.38 11.10
N VAL A 215 -20.13 3.44 10.17
CA VAL A 215 -19.26 2.28 10.32
C VAL A 215 -18.07 2.43 9.39
N PHE A 216 -16.87 2.32 9.94
CA PHE A 216 -15.61 2.42 9.21
C PHE A 216 -14.91 1.07 9.16
N THR A 217 -14.40 0.70 7.98
CA THR A 217 -13.63 -0.53 7.83
C THR A 217 -12.16 -0.25 8.15
N GLY A 218 -11.62 -1.03 9.07
CA GLY A 218 -10.21 -1.01 9.46
C GLY A 218 -9.50 -2.32 9.11
N TYR A 219 -8.23 -2.22 8.75
CA TYR A 219 -7.36 -3.32 8.36
C TYR A 219 -6.12 -3.36 9.25
N ARG A 220 -5.60 -4.56 9.53
CA ARG A 220 -4.27 -4.78 10.09
C ARG A 220 -3.66 -6.02 9.47
N SER A 221 -2.52 -5.89 8.80
CA SER A 221 -1.72 -7.00 8.32
C SER A 221 -0.49 -7.17 9.20
N GLN A 222 -0.28 -8.38 9.70
CA GLN A 222 0.92 -8.87 10.38
C GLN A 222 1.63 -9.81 9.41
N TYR A 223 2.58 -9.27 8.63
CA TYR A 223 3.12 -10.00 7.48
C TYR A 223 4.02 -11.14 7.91
N ASN A 224 5.03 -10.87 8.72
CA ASN A 224 5.97 -11.90 9.20
C ASN A 224 6.58 -11.49 10.54
N ASP A 225 6.56 -12.40 11.53
CA ASP A 225 7.08 -12.20 12.88
C ASP A 225 8.35 -13.04 13.19
N ALA A 226 9.00 -13.57 12.18
CA ALA A 226 10.15 -14.47 12.37
C ALA A 226 11.30 -13.80 13.14
N LEU A 227 11.55 -12.52 12.90
CA LEU A 227 12.59 -11.75 13.59
C LEU A 227 12.09 -11.16 14.93
N GLY A 228 10.80 -10.97 15.12
CA GLY A 228 10.23 -10.38 16.34
C GLY A 228 8.84 -9.81 16.12
N PRO A 229 8.31 -9.02 17.06
CA PRO A 229 6.99 -8.42 16.95
C PRO A 229 6.82 -7.65 15.64
N THR A 230 5.64 -7.73 15.02
CA THR A 230 5.38 -6.97 13.81
C THR A 230 5.32 -5.47 14.12
N LYS A 231 5.77 -4.63 13.19
CA LYS A 231 5.89 -3.19 13.39
C LYS A 231 5.46 -2.45 12.13
N GLY A 232 4.62 -1.42 12.31
CA GLY A 232 4.25 -0.54 11.19
C GLY A 232 3.12 0.43 11.49
N GLY A 233 3.00 1.45 10.65
CA GLY A 233 2.05 2.55 10.82
C GLY A 233 0.60 2.14 10.63
N ILE A 234 -0.31 3.04 11.04
CA ILE A 234 -1.74 2.97 10.73
C ILE A 234 -2.07 4.19 9.87
N ARG A 235 -2.61 3.96 8.67
CA ARG A 235 -2.97 5.00 7.70
C ARG A 235 -4.46 5.29 7.76
N TYR A 236 -4.82 6.57 7.81
CA TYR A 236 -6.21 7.02 7.65
C TYR A 236 -6.33 7.68 6.28
N HIS A 237 -7.09 7.06 5.36
CA HIS A 237 -7.28 7.61 4.02
C HIS A 237 -8.55 7.02 3.38
N PRO A 238 -9.29 7.79 2.56
CA PRO A 238 -10.48 7.25 1.88
C PRO A 238 -10.17 6.10 0.91
N ASP A 239 -8.97 6.10 0.32
CA ASP A 239 -8.57 5.12 -0.69
C ASP A 239 -7.77 3.93 -0.11
N VAL A 240 -7.69 3.79 1.21
CA VAL A 240 -7.04 2.62 1.84
C VAL A 240 -7.71 1.33 1.40
N THR A 241 -6.91 0.42 0.84
CA THR A 241 -7.32 -0.92 0.43
C THR A 241 -6.59 -2.00 1.23
N LEU A 242 -7.14 -3.20 1.24
CA LEU A 242 -6.49 -4.35 1.87
C LEU A 242 -5.16 -4.68 1.20
N ASP A 243 -5.11 -4.69 -0.14
CA ASP A 243 -3.88 -4.99 -0.90
C ASP A 243 -2.77 -3.98 -0.62
N GLU A 244 -3.10 -2.69 -0.49
CA GLU A 244 -2.15 -1.67 -0.08
C GLU A 244 -1.60 -1.95 1.33
N VAL A 245 -2.45 -2.30 2.27
CA VAL A 245 -2.05 -2.63 3.65
C VAL A 245 -1.15 -3.87 3.68
N ILE A 246 -1.44 -4.89 2.88
CA ILE A 246 -0.61 -6.09 2.76
C ILE A 246 0.75 -5.74 2.15
N ALA A 247 0.79 -5.01 1.03
CA ALA A 247 2.02 -4.57 0.38
C ALA A 247 2.94 -3.79 1.33
N LEU A 248 2.36 -2.80 2.02
CA LEU A 248 3.09 -1.97 2.98
C LEU A 248 3.61 -2.79 4.17
N SER A 249 2.89 -3.82 4.62
CA SER A 249 3.36 -4.73 5.68
C SER A 249 4.50 -5.66 5.22
N ALA A 250 4.50 -6.08 3.95
CA ALA A 250 5.61 -6.80 3.33
C ALA A 250 6.87 -5.93 3.29
N TRP A 251 6.75 -4.70 2.76
CA TRP A 251 7.88 -3.77 2.75
C TRP A 251 8.41 -3.44 4.14
N MET A 252 7.53 -3.32 5.15
CA MET A 252 7.97 -3.14 6.53
C MET A 252 8.77 -4.34 7.03
N THR A 253 8.39 -5.58 6.66
CA THR A 253 9.14 -6.80 7.01
C THR A 253 10.56 -6.76 6.46
N PHE A 254 10.70 -6.41 5.19
CA PHE A 254 12.03 -6.33 4.57
C PHE A 254 12.83 -5.15 5.12
N LYS A 255 12.21 -4.01 5.32
CA LYS A 255 12.86 -2.80 5.86
C LYS A 255 13.45 -3.02 7.26
N THR A 256 12.70 -3.64 8.17
CA THR A 256 13.22 -3.95 9.51
C THR A 256 14.37 -4.96 9.47
N ALA A 257 14.27 -5.93 8.57
CA ALA A 257 15.30 -6.95 8.38
C ALA A 257 16.60 -6.40 7.78
N VAL A 258 16.52 -5.49 6.80
CA VAL A 258 17.72 -4.87 6.17
C VAL A 258 18.58 -4.16 7.21
N VAL A 259 17.96 -3.42 8.12
CA VAL A 259 18.70 -2.69 9.17
C VAL A 259 18.95 -3.53 10.43
N GLY A 260 18.64 -4.83 10.39
CA GLY A 260 18.97 -5.78 11.46
C GLY A 260 18.18 -5.59 12.75
N LEU A 261 16.97 -5.03 12.68
CA LEU A 261 16.11 -4.87 13.84
C LEU A 261 15.42 -6.20 14.21
N PRO A 262 15.24 -6.50 15.49
CA PRO A 262 14.52 -7.68 15.94
C PRO A 262 12.99 -7.46 15.85
N LEU A 263 12.51 -7.11 14.67
CA LEU A 263 11.14 -6.76 14.38
C LEU A 263 10.67 -7.40 13.08
N GLY A 264 9.43 -7.82 13.08
CA GLY A 264 8.70 -8.17 11.86
C GLY A 264 8.06 -6.97 11.18
N GLY A 265 7.25 -7.22 10.16
CA GLY A 265 6.50 -6.20 9.43
C GLY A 265 5.01 -6.26 9.69
N GLY A 266 4.42 -5.11 10.02
CA GLY A 266 2.99 -4.94 10.14
C GLY A 266 2.56 -3.63 9.50
N LYS A 267 1.27 -3.53 9.16
CA LYS A 267 0.65 -2.32 8.64
C LYS A 267 -0.83 -2.31 8.96
N GLY A 268 -1.35 -1.14 9.28
CA GLY A 268 -2.78 -0.93 9.45
C GLY A 268 -3.30 0.20 8.59
N GLY A 269 -4.60 0.26 8.46
CA GLY A 269 -5.27 1.38 7.83
C GLY A 269 -6.76 1.41 8.14
N ILE A 270 -7.35 2.59 8.11
CA ILE A 270 -8.79 2.77 8.22
C ILE A 270 -9.28 3.56 7.00
N ARG A 271 -10.29 3.03 6.34
CA ARG A 271 -10.94 3.71 5.22
C ARG A 271 -11.84 4.82 5.75
N CYS A 272 -11.31 6.04 5.82
CA CYS A 272 -12.02 7.23 6.27
C CYS A 272 -11.44 8.48 5.60
N ASN A 273 -12.17 9.60 5.61
CA ASN A 273 -11.66 10.89 5.21
C ASN A 273 -11.41 11.78 6.45
N PRO A 274 -10.19 11.84 6.99
CA PRO A 274 -9.91 12.62 8.21
C PRO A 274 -10.17 14.11 8.06
N LYS A 275 -10.16 14.65 6.82
CA LYS A 275 -10.43 16.07 6.55
C LYS A 275 -11.90 16.45 6.74
N GLU A 276 -12.79 15.47 6.73
CA GLU A 276 -14.23 15.63 6.92
C GLU A 276 -14.70 15.24 8.34
N MET A 277 -13.75 14.87 9.20
CA MET A 277 -14.04 14.43 10.56
C MET A 277 -13.53 15.44 11.58
N SER A 278 -14.30 15.62 12.65
CA SER A 278 -13.83 16.39 13.79
C SER A 278 -12.74 15.63 14.58
N LEU A 279 -12.03 16.35 15.44
CA LEU A 279 -11.02 15.74 16.31
C LEU A 279 -11.65 14.70 17.25
N ASN A 280 -12.87 14.97 17.76
CA ASN A 280 -13.59 14.05 18.64
C ASN A 280 -14.05 12.78 17.88
N GLU A 281 -14.45 12.92 16.64
CA GLU A 281 -14.81 11.78 15.78
C GLU A 281 -13.59 10.90 15.46
N LEU A 282 -12.43 11.53 15.16
CA LEU A 282 -11.16 10.81 14.96
C LEU A 282 -10.70 10.10 16.24
N GLU A 283 -10.88 10.70 17.41
CA GLU A 283 -10.60 10.03 18.69
C GLU A 283 -11.50 8.81 18.88
N ARG A 284 -12.83 8.96 18.70
CA ARG A 284 -13.78 7.84 18.81
C ARG A 284 -13.46 6.72 17.82
N LEU A 285 -13.12 7.06 16.58
CA LEU A 285 -12.69 6.10 15.57
C LEU A 285 -11.43 5.35 15.99
N THR A 286 -10.41 6.08 16.46
CA THR A 286 -9.13 5.51 16.90
C THR A 286 -9.31 4.57 18.09
N ARG A 287 -10.08 5.00 19.09
CA ARG A 287 -10.39 4.17 20.27
C ARG A 287 -11.21 2.94 19.89
N GLY A 288 -12.21 3.09 19.02
CA GLY A 288 -12.99 1.96 18.51
C GLY A 288 -12.14 0.94 17.77
N TYR A 289 -11.26 1.39 16.87
CA TYR A 289 -10.30 0.52 16.19
C TYR A 289 -9.36 -0.18 17.17
N THR A 290 -8.90 0.51 18.20
CA THR A 290 -8.01 -0.07 19.23
C THR A 290 -8.72 -1.18 20.01
N LYS A 291 -9.99 -1.03 20.36
CA LYS A 291 -10.79 -2.06 21.02
C LYS A 291 -10.85 -3.35 20.22
N GLU A 292 -11.08 -3.23 18.92
CA GLU A 292 -11.11 -4.41 18.03
C GLU A 292 -9.72 -5.06 17.89
N MET A 293 -8.64 -4.26 18.00
CA MET A 293 -7.26 -4.72 17.82
C MET A 293 -6.56 -5.14 19.11
N VAL A 294 -7.11 -4.88 20.29
CA VAL A 294 -6.42 -5.03 21.60
C VAL A 294 -5.81 -6.41 21.83
N ARG A 295 -6.44 -7.47 21.30
CA ARG A 295 -5.96 -8.86 21.42
C ARG A 295 -4.80 -9.22 20.49
N PHE A 296 -4.54 -8.39 19.51
CA PHE A 296 -3.61 -8.66 18.42
C PHE A 296 -2.42 -7.69 18.41
N ILE A 297 -2.53 -6.52 19.05
CA ILE A 297 -1.46 -5.56 19.23
C ILE A 297 -0.83 -5.68 20.63
N GLY A 298 0.40 -5.23 20.76
CA GLY A 298 1.13 -5.25 22.04
C GLY A 298 2.64 -5.21 21.81
N PRO A 299 3.44 -4.86 22.83
CA PRO A 299 4.88 -4.64 22.67
C PRO A 299 5.65 -5.91 22.25
N GLN A 300 5.06 -7.10 22.46
CA GLN A 300 5.69 -8.38 22.11
C GLN A 300 4.99 -9.09 20.94
N THR A 301 3.96 -8.49 20.36
CA THR A 301 3.17 -9.08 19.27
C THR A 301 3.16 -8.22 18.00
N ASP A 302 2.65 -6.99 18.12
CA ASP A 302 2.48 -6.08 17.00
C ASP A 302 2.41 -4.65 17.52
N VAL A 303 3.30 -3.77 17.07
CA VAL A 303 3.44 -2.41 17.57
C VAL A 303 3.10 -1.38 16.49
N PRO A 304 1.93 -0.74 16.57
CA PRO A 304 1.54 0.34 15.68
C PRO A 304 2.44 1.58 15.77
N ALA A 305 2.35 2.43 14.75
CA ALA A 305 3.07 3.70 14.64
C ALA A 305 2.25 4.69 13.80
N PRO A 306 2.63 5.98 13.74
CA PRO A 306 2.01 6.94 12.83
C PRO A 306 2.30 6.64 11.36
N ASP A 307 1.35 7.01 10.49
CA ASP A 307 1.46 7.02 9.03
C ASP A 307 0.64 8.20 8.46
N ILE A 308 0.19 8.15 7.22
CA ILE A 308 -0.59 9.22 6.59
C ILE A 308 -1.85 9.52 7.42
N TYR A 309 -2.05 10.78 7.75
CA TYR A 309 -3.15 11.33 8.56
C TYR A 309 -3.32 10.72 9.96
N THR A 310 -2.27 10.14 10.50
CA THR A 310 -2.15 9.82 11.92
C THR A 310 -0.88 10.43 12.48
N ASP A 311 -0.89 10.76 13.75
CA ASP A 311 0.16 11.51 14.41
C ASP A 311 0.43 11.03 15.85
N SER A 312 1.18 11.79 16.59
CA SER A 312 1.50 11.48 17.98
C SER A 312 0.27 11.51 18.90
N GLN A 313 -0.73 12.35 18.59
CA GLN A 313 -1.99 12.37 19.34
C GLN A 313 -2.81 11.11 19.11
N THR A 314 -2.86 10.63 17.86
CA THR A 314 -3.50 9.34 17.52
C THR A 314 -2.84 8.19 18.28
N MET A 315 -1.52 8.19 18.40
CA MET A 315 -0.79 7.17 19.16
C MET A 315 -1.08 7.27 20.68
N ALA A 316 -1.25 8.47 21.20
CA ALA A 316 -1.65 8.67 22.59
C ALA A 316 -3.03 8.04 22.88
N TRP A 317 -4.01 8.23 21.99
CA TRP A 317 -5.33 7.60 22.13
C TRP A 317 -5.28 6.07 22.06
N ILE A 318 -4.43 5.50 21.18
CA ILE A 318 -4.24 4.05 21.11
C ILE A 318 -3.65 3.52 22.41
N MET A 319 -2.62 4.17 22.95
CA MET A 319 -1.98 3.76 24.19
C MET A 319 -2.95 3.81 25.38
N ASP A 320 -3.71 4.90 25.48
CA ASP A 320 -4.71 5.12 26.52
C ASP A 320 -5.83 4.08 26.46
N GLU A 321 -6.43 3.88 25.28
CA GLU A 321 -7.49 2.88 25.09
C GLU A 321 -7.01 1.46 25.31
N TYR A 322 -5.76 1.13 24.94
CA TYR A 322 -5.16 -0.16 25.24
C TYR A 322 -5.04 -0.37 26.74
N ALA A 323 -4.64 0.65 27.48
CA ALA A 323 -4.55 0.57 28.94
C ALA A 323 -5.93 0.40 29.59
N GLU A 324 -6.95 1.12 29.10
CA GLU A 324 -8.34 0.96 29.57
C GLU A 324 -8.85 -0.47 29.33
N CYS A 325 -8.61 -1.03 28.14
CA CYS A 325 -9.07 -2.39 27.80
C CYS A 325 -8.35 -3.51 28.57
N THR A 326 -7.06 -3.31 28.88
CA THR A 326 -6.22 -4.36 29.48
C THR A 326 -6.03 -4.19 30.99
N GLY A 327 -6.29 -3.01 31.52
CA GLY A 327 -5.99 -2.64 32.90
C GLY A 327 -4.48 -2.46 33.19
N LEU A 328 -3.64 -2.33 32.13
CA LEU A 328 -2.19 -2.26 32.24
C LEU A 328 -1.64 -1.02 31.54
N TYR A 329 -0.91 -0.17 32.25
CA TYR A 329 -0.15 0.91 31.62
C TYR A 329 1.00 0.31 30.80
N CYS A 330 0.92 0.45 29.48
CA CYS A 330 1.83 -0.20 28.53
C CYS A 330 2.28 0.79 27.44
N PRO A 331 3.24 1.70 27.70
CA PRO A 331 3.67 2.69 26.73
C PRO A 331 4.29 2.09 25.46
N GLY A 332 4.91 0.91 25.57
CA GLY A 332 5.51 0.19 24.45
C GLY A 332 4.51 -0.43 23.45
N VAL A 333 3.19 -0.31 23.67
CA VAL A 333 2.18 -0.83 22.72
C VAL A 333 2.19 -0.10 21.38
N VAL A 334 2.61 1.16 21.35
CA VAL A 334 2.74 1.99 20.15
C VAL A 334 4.04 2.77 20.18
N THR A 335 4.47 3.28 19.03
CA THR A 335 5.57 4.23 18.93
C THR A 335 5.17 5.50 18.17
N GLY A 336 5.95 6.58 18.33
CA GLY A 336 5.61 7.88 17.78
C GLY A 336 4.69 8.68 18.70
N LYS A 337 4.66 8.33 19.99
CA LYS A 337 3.96 9.07 21.04
C LYS A 337 4.58 10.45 21.26
N PRO A 338 3.86 11.39 21.88
CA PRO A 338 4.46 12.60 22.45
C PRO A 338 5.59 12.25 23.44
N VAL A 339 6.68 13.01 23.43
CA VAL A 339 7.85 12.76 24.29
C VAL A 339 7.47 12.72 25.77
N GLY A 340 6.49 13.55 26.19
CA GLY A 340 6.03 13.61 27.59
C GLY A 340 5.36 12.35 28.13
N ILE A 341 4.99 11.42 27.26
CA ILE A 341 4.31 10.15 27.62
C ILE A 341 5.03 8.91 27.09
N GLY A 342 6.36 8.99 26.91
CA GLY A 342 7.19 7.86 26.51
C GLY A 342 7.70 7.91 25.07
N GLY A 343 7.46 8.98 24.30
CA GLY A 343 8.02 9.14 22.97
C GLY A 343 9.53 9.34 22.99
N SER A 344 10.24 8.84 21.97
CA SER A 344 11.69 9.01 21.85
C SER A 344 12.06 10.38 21.28
N LYS A 345 13.06 11.03 21.85
CA LYS A 345 13.71 12.19 21.25
C LYS A 345 14.32 11.82 19.89
N GLY A 346 14.40 12.81 18.97
CA GLY A 346 15.01 12.61 17.65
C GLY A 346 14.16 11.78 16.68
N ARG A 347 12.87 11.51 16.97
CA ARG A 347 11.98 10.78 16.07
C ARG A 347 11.58 11.59 14.83
N ASP A 348 11.45 12.92 14.98
CA ASP A 348 10.90 13.81 13.95
C ASP A 348 11.76 13.86 12.68
N ASP A 349 13.07 13.85 12.80
CA ASP A 349 14.01 13.90 11.69
C ASP A 349 14.78 12.58 11.45
N ALA A 350 14.43 11.52 12.19
CA ALA A 350 15.12 10.23 12.13
C ALA A 350 15.19 9.61 10.72
N THR A 351 14.12 9.70 9.95
CA THR A 351 14.07 9.19 8.57
C THR A 351 15.10 9.89 7.70
N SER A 352 15.13 11.23 7.78
CA SER A 352 16.05 12.06 7.00
C SER A 352 17.49 11.93 7.48
N LEU A 353 17.70 11.82 8.78
CA LEU A 353 19.03 11.61 9.34
C LEU A 353 19.60 10.25 8.92
N GLY A 354 18.79 9.20 8.96
CA GLY A 354 19.17 7.88 8.45
C GLY A 354 19.50 7.90 6.95
N LEU A 355 18.69 8.58 6.15
CA LEU A 355 18.97 8.78 4.72
C LEU A 355 20.33 9.49 4.52
N VAL A 356 20.58 10.55 5.26
CA VAL A 356 21.86 11.29 5.14
C VAL A 356 23.06 10.42 5.54
N PHE A 357 22.95 9.56 6.54
CA PHE A 357 24.03 8.63 6.88
C PHE A 357 24.33 7.64 5.73
N THR A 358 23.30 7.16 5.04
CA THR A 358 23.53 6.30 3.85
C THR A 358 24.10 7.08 2.66
N VAL A 359 23.69 8.33 2.47
CA VAL A 359 24.28 9.24 1.46
C VAL A 359 25.77 9.47 1.74
N ILE A 360 26.16 9.70 3.00
CA ILE A 360 27.58 9.88 3.38
C ILE A 360 28.38 8.62 3.03
N GLU A 361 27.87 7.42 3.30
CA GLU A 361 28.55 6.19 2.92
C GLU A 361 28.67 6.03 1.39
N ALA A 362 27.62 6.45 0.64
CA ALA A 362 27.64 6.39 -0.82
C ALA A 362 28.67 7.36 -1.43
N VAL A 363 28.71 8.60 -0.97
CA VAL A 363 29.71 9.58 -1.46
C VAL A 363 31.13 9.17 -1.10
N ASN A 364 31.36 8.57 0.09
CA ASN A 364 32.65 7.99 0.45
C ASN A 364 33.03 6.81 -0.46
N THR A 365 32.07 5.93 -0.78
CA THR A 365 32.29 4.78 -1.66
C THR A 365 32.65 5.21 -3.09
N LEU A 366 32.07 6.30 -3.56
CA LEU A 366 32.30 6.86 -4.91
C LEU A 366 33.39 7.94 -4.95
N GLU A 367 34.07 8.17 -3.82
CA GLU A 367 35.13 9.18 -3.67
C GLU A 367 34.68 10.58 -4.10
N ILE A 368 33.41 10.93 -3.79
CA ILE A 368 32.85 12.27 -4.07
C ILE A 368 33.06 13.14 -2.82
N PRO A 369 33.70 14.31 -2.92
CA PRO A 369 33.80 15.22 -1.80
C PRO A 369 32.41 15.75 -1.42
N LEU A 370 32.00 15.56 -0.16
CA LEU A 370 30.66 15.96 0.31
C LEU A 370 30.46 17.47 0.26
N ASN A 371 31.51 18.23 0.55
CA ASN A 371 31.47 19.69 0.52
C ASN A 371 31.25 20.18 -0.92
N GLU A 372 30.33 21.11 -1.11
CA GLU A 372 29.89 21.68 -2.40
C GLU A 372 29.15 20.70 -3.34
N THR A 373 28.94 19.46 -2.92
CA THR A 373 28.11 18.48 -3.68
C THR A 373 26.71 19.04 -3.91
N GLN A 374 26.26 19.05 -5.16
CA GLN A 374 24.96 19.58 -5.57
C GLN A 374 23.87 18.52 -5.31
N VAL A 375 22.81 18.96 -4.65
CA VAL A 375 21.69 18.11 -4.23
C VAL A 375 20.37 18.67 -4.75
N ALA A 376 19.60 17.84 -5.45
CA ALA A 376 18.21 18.12 -5.83
C ALA A 376 17.26 17.23 -5.01
N ILE A 377 16.19 17.82 -4.47
CA ILE A 377 15.25 17.10 -3.59
C ILE A 377 13.82 17.29 -4.10
N GLN A 378 13.20 16.22 -4.55
CA GLN A 378 11.78 16.23 -4.91
C GLN A 378 10.94 16.00 -3.65
N GLY A 379 10.07 16.95 -3.36
CA GLY A 379 9.25 16.93 -2.15
C GLY A 379 9.89 17.70 -0.99
N PHE A 380 9.21 18.75 -0.49
CA PHE A 380 9.65 19.56 0.63
C PHE A 380 8.68 19.43 1.82
N GLY A 381 8.30 18.14 2.08
CA GLY A 381 7.57 17.68 3.25
C GLY A 381 8.52 17.43 4.43
N ASN A 382 8.12 16.54 5.35
CA ASN A 382 8.94 16.23 6.53
C ASN A 382 10.32 15.65 6.13
N VAL A 383 10.33 14.58 5.32
CA VAL A 383 11.57 13.92 4.90
C VAL A 383 12.45 14.84 4.07
N GLY A 384 11.90 15.46 3.01
CA GLY A 384 12.71 16.30 2.12
C GLY A 384 13.27 17.54 2.79
N TYR A 385 12.50 18.23 3.65
CA TYR A 385 13.00 19.39 4.37
C TYR A 385 14.15 19.03 5.32
N HIS A 386 13.97 18.00 6.15
CA HIS A 386 15.03 17.61 7.10
C HIS A 386 16.26 17.08 6.37
N ALA A 387 16.11 16.32 5.28
CA ALA A 387 17.24 15.90 4.44
C ALA A 387 17.99 17.10 3.86
N ALA A 388 17.26 18.08 3.28
CA ALA A 388 17.85 19.31 2.76
C ALA A 388 18.64 20.06 3.84
N ARG A 389 18.04 20.25 5.02
CA ARG A 389 18.68 20.95 6.14
C ARG A 389 19.95 20.24 6.60
N ILE A 390 19.89 18.92 6.81
CA ILE A 390 21.04 18.19 7.35
C ILE A 390 22.17 18.13 6.32
N LEU A 391 21.88 17.93 5.03
CA LEU A 391 22.88 17.96 3.97
C LEU A 391 23.51 19.35 3.80
N HIS A 392 22.69 20.40 3.85
CA HIS A 392 23.18 21.78 3.84
C HIS A 392 24.12 22.07 5.01
N ASP A 393 23.78 21.63 6.23
CA ASP A 393 24.61 21.79 7.43
C ASP A 393 25.95 21.03 7.33
N LYS A 394 26.01 20.00 6.47
CA LYS A 394 27.23 19.23 6.16
C LYS A 394 28.03 19.80 4.97
N GLY A 395 27.63 20.96 4.44
CA GLY A 395 28.33 21.66 3.38
C GLY A 395 27.87 21.33 1.96
N CYS A 396 26.81 20.54 1.79
CA CYS A 396 26.22 20.31 0.47
C CYS A 396 25.48 21.55 -0.03
N LYS A 397 25.45 21.74 -1.33
CA LYS A 397 24.71 22.81 -2.00
C LYS A 397 23.34 22.30 -2.46
N ILE A 398 22.28 22.73 -1.80
CA ILE A 398 20.90 22.38 -2.19
C ILE A 398 20.50 23.24 -3.35
N ILE A 399 20.54 22.72 -4.59
CA ILE A 399 20.27 23.49 -5.79
C ILE A 399 18.80 23.52 -6.21
N ALA A 400 18.01 22.53 -5.82
CA ALA A 400 16.59 22.47 -6.14
C ALA A 400 15.78 21.76 -5.06
N VAL A 401 14.57 22.27 -4.83
CA VAL A 401 13.55 21.60 -4.00
C VAL A 401 12.18 21.79 -4.65
N SER A 402 11.22 20.86 -4.38
CA SER A 402 9.87 20.97 -4.91
C SER A 402 8.79 20.59 -3.92
N ASP A 403 7.56 20.97 -4.20
CA ASP A 403 6.35 20.47 -3.54
C ASP A 403 5.26 20.11 -4.57
N SER A 404 4.02 19.89 -4.10
CA SER A 404 2.90 19.50 -4.98
C SER A 404 2.52 20.55 -6.03
N LYS A 405 2.96 21.81 -5.87
CA LYS A 405 2.68 22.91 -6.81
C LYS A 405 3.81 23.14 -7.82
N GLY A 406 4.96 22.49 -7.64
CA GLY A 406 6.13 22.58 -8.49
C GLY A 406 7.41 22.80 -7.70
N GLY A 407 8.50 23.16 -8.38
CA GLY A 407 9.82 23.30 -7.78
C GLY A 407 10.45 24.67 -7.97
N ILE A 408 11.53 24.88 -7.23
CA ILE A 408 12.43 26.03 -7.35
C ILE A 408 13.87 25.53 -7.57
N TYR A 409 14.63 26.30 -8.33
CA TYR A 409 16.01 26.01 -8.69
C TYR A 409 16.89 27.24 -8.53
N ASN A 410 18.05 27.06 -7.88
CA ASN A 410 19.11 28.05 -7.82
C ASN A 410 20.48 27.35 -7.88
N PRO A 411 21.29 27.53 -8.95
CA PRO A 411 22.60 26.88 -9.08
C PRO A 411 23.60 27.34 -8.02
N ASN A 412 23.38 28.50 -7.40
CA ASN A 412 24.21 29.02 -6.31
C ASN A 412 23.86 28.44 -4.93
N GLY A 413 22.77 27.67 -4.86
CA GLY A 413 22.28 27.04 -3.65
C GLY A 413 21.09 27.76 -3.01
N LEU A 414 20.29 27.00 -2.29
CA LEU A 414 19.12 27.40 -1.53
C LEU A 414 19.39 27.19 -0.04
N ASP A 415 18.98 28.12 0.83
CA ASP A 415 18.95 27.91 2.27
C ASP A 415 17.63 27.18 2.65
N PRO A 416 17.68 25.89 3.07
CA PRO A 416 16.47 25.13 3.37
C PRO A 416 15.61 25.72 4.48
N ARG A 417 16.20 26.42 5.44
CA ARG A 417 15.48 27.05 6.55
C ARG A 417 14.65 28.23 6.05
N LYS A 418 15.24 29.09 5.22
CA LYS A 418 14.54 30.24 4.62
C LYS A 418 13.43 29.77 3.65
N VAL A 419 13.69 28.73 2.85
CA VAL A 419 12.66 28.12 1.98
C VAL A 419 11.51 27.56 2.83
N LYS A 420 11.80 26.95 3.98
CA LYS A 420 10.76 26.43 4.89
C LYS A 420 9.91 27.56 5.48
N GLU A 421 10.52 28.68 5.85
CA GLU A 421 9.81 29.85 6.35
C GLU A 421 8.92 30.48 5.25
N HIS A 422 9.44 30.59 4.04
CA HIS A 422 8.66 31.02 2.88
C HIS A 422 7.46 30.11 2.66
N LYS A 423 7.68 28.79 2.59
CA LYS A 423 6.59 27.81 2.42
C LYS A 423 5.54 27.89 3.53
N LYS A 424 5.97 28.13 4.79
CA LYS A 424 5.04 28.30 5.92
C LYS A 424 4.13 29.52 5.73
N LYS A 425 4.64 30.59 5.13
CA LYS A 425 3.90 31.84 4.89
C LYS A 425 2.99 31.77 3.65
N THR A 426 3.43 31.09 2.58
CA THR A 426 2.78 31.12 1.27
C THR A 426 2.03 29.82 0.91
N GLY A 427 2.29 28.75 1.64
CA GLY A 427 1.75 27.42 1.37
C GLY A 427 2.48 26.65 0.26
N SER A 428 3.60 27.18 -0.29
CA SER A 428 4.39 26.51 -1.34
C SER A 428 5.85 26.97 -1.32
N VAL A 429 6.74 26.20 -1.94
CA VAL A 429 8.13 26.63 -2.21
C VAL A 429 8.22 27.62 -3.36
N ILE A 430 7.22 27.63 -4.27
CA ILE A 430 7.20 28.50 -5.45
C ILE A 430 7.18 29.99 -5.03
N GLY A 431 7.94 30.81 -5.76
CA GLY A 431 8.03 32.24 -5.50
C GLY A 431 9.03 32.60 -4.40
N TYR A 432 9.87 31.67 -3.96
CA TYR A 432 11.01 31.99 -3.10
C TYR A 432 12.00 32.90 -3.84
N GLU A 433 12.49 33.93 -3.13
CA GLU A 433 13.41 34.94 -3.68
C GLU A 433 14.69 34.28 -4.22
N ASP A 434 15.26 34.85 -5.25
CA ASP A 434 16.51 34.38 -5.89
C ASP A 434 16.45 32.95 -6.43
N SER A 435 15.27 32.47 -6.83
CA SER A 435 15.11 31.15 -7.44
C SER A 435 14.28 31.19 -8.70
N GLY A 436 14.67 30.37 -9.68
CA GLY A 436 13.87 30.08 -10.87
C GLY A 436 12.82 29.00 -10.60
N ARG A 437 11.70 29.06 -11.30
CA ARG A 437 10.68 28.00 -11.26
C ARG A 437 11.13 26.80 -12.09
N ILE A 438 10.91 25.59 -11.58
CA ILE A 438 11.16 24.33 -12.28
C ILE A 438 9.97 23.39 -12.09
N SER A 439 9.71 22.48 -13.04
CA SER A 439 8.71 21.43 -12.85
C SER A 439 9.26 20.30 -11.96
N ASN A 440 8.38 19.46 -11.40
CA ASN A 440 8.79 18.26 -10.67
C ASN A 440 9.55 17.29 -11.59
N GLN A 441 9.17 17.19 -12.85
CA GLN A 441 9.80 16.33 -13.84
C GLN A 441 11.22 16.82 -14.18
N ASP A 442 11.37 18.12 -14.50
CA ASP A 442 12.69 18.69 -14.81
C ASP A 442 13.65 18.61 -13.61
N LEU A 443 13.12 18.70 -12.37
CA LEU A 443 13.92 18.56 -11.17
C LEU A 443 14.56 17.17 -11.08
N LEU A 444 13.82 16.10 -11.41
CA LEU A 444 14.36 14.75 -11.41
C LEU A 444 15.50 14.56 -12.42
N GLU A 445 15.50 15.33 -13.51
CA GLU A 445 16.47 15.25 -14.61
C GLU A 445 17.61 16.29 -14.50
N LEU A 446 17.67 17.05 -13.38
CA LEU A 446 18.74 18.01 -13.14
C LEU A 446 20.11 17.35 -13.13
N ASN A 447 21.11 18.09 -13.61
CA ASN A 447 22.50 17.71 -13.43
C ASN A 447 22.91 18.02 -11.99
N CYS A 448 23.05 16.98 -11.17
CA CYS A 448 23.48 17.06 -9.79
C CYS A 448 24.21 15.79 -9.38
N GLU A 449 24.94 15.81 -8.27
CA GLU A 449 25.57 14.60 -7.74
C GLU A 449 24.55 13.72 -7.03
N ILE A 450 23.62 14.32 -6.28
CA ILE A 450 22.66 13.60 -5.43
C ILE A 450 21.24 14.03 -5.76
N LEU A 451 20.39 13.09 -6.10
CA LEU A 451 18.94 13.25 -6.23
C LEU A 451 18.24 12.53 -5.08
N VAL A 452 17.33 13.25 -4.40
CA VAL A 452 16.53 12.68 -3.30
C VAL A 452 15.04 12.75 -3.67
N PRO A 453 14.45 11.69 -4.23
CA PRO A 453 13.01 11.57 -4.39
C PRO A 453 12.37 11.32 -3.02
N ALA A 454 11.67 12.33 -2.47
CA ALA A 454 11.07 12.31 -1.12
C ALA A 454 9.61 12.76 -1.12
N ALA A 455 8.88 12.55 -2.23
CA ALA A 455 7.48 12.95 -2.40
C ALA A 455 6.56 11.74 -2.56
N LEU A 456 6.48 11.19 -3.76
CA LEU A 456 5.51 10.17 -4.16
C LEU A 456 6.21 8.91 -4.65
N GLU A 457 5.45 7.84 -4.74
CA GLU A 457 5.82 6.61 -5.42
C GLU A 457 5.82 6.78 -6.94
N ASN A 458 6.53 5.89 -7.66
CA ASN A 458 6.56 5.80 -9.13
C ASN A 458 6.87 7.13 -9.86
N VAL A 459 7.76 7.96 -9.30
CA VAL A 459 8.20 9.21 -9.94
C VAL A 459 9.38 9.02 -10.89
N ILE A 460 10.15 7.95 -10.71
CA ILE A 460 11.21 7.50 -11.63
C ILE A 460 10.71 6.23 -12.32
N THR A 461 10.43 6.35 -13.61
CA THR A 461 9.84 5.30 -14.44
C THR A 461 10.72 5.05 -15.68
N THR A 462 10.35 4.09 -16.52
CA THR A 462 11.02 3.85 -17.80
C THR A 462 11.05 5.08 -18.70
N GLU A 463 10.09 5.99 -18.53
CA GLU A 463 10.00 7.20 -19.35
C GLU A 463 11.11 8.20 -19.06
N ASN A 464 11.55 8.35 -17.81
CA ASN A 464 12.54 9.37 -17.42
C ASN A 464 13.88 8.78 -16.92
N ALA A 465 13.96 7.51 -16.55
CA ALA A 465 15.17 6.88 -16.01
C ALA A 465 16.40 7.06 -16.93
N SER A 466 16.20 7.04 -18.25
CA SER A 466 17.27 7.27 -19.24
C SER A 466 17.82 8.71 -19.24
N ARG A 467 17.05 9.70 -18.74
CA ARG A 467 17.42 11.12 -18.70
C ARG A 467 17.94 11.60 -17.35
N ILE A 468 17.83 10.78 -16.29
CA ILE A 468 18.39 11.09 -14.96
C ILE A 468 19.92 11.31 -15.10
N LYS A 469 20.42 12.40 -14.53
CA LYS A 469 21.84 12.78 -14.60
C LYS A 469 22.56 12.66 -13.25
N ALA A 470 21.82 12.42 -12.19
CA ALA A 470 22.37 12.26 -10.85
C ALA A 470 23.31 11.04 -10.81
N ARG A 471 24.39 11.16 -10.04
CA ARG A 471 25.32 10.03 -9.76
C ARG A 471 24.79 9.12 -8.66
N ILE A 472 24.09 9.71 -7.69
CA ILE A 472 23.49 9.02 -6.53
C ILE A 472 22.00 9.36 -6.49
N ILE A 473 21.15 8.35 -6.34
CA ILE A 473 19.74 8.50 -5.99
C ILE A 473 19.57 7.94 -4.58
N ALA A 474 19.06 8.76 -3.64
CA ALA A 474 18.76 8.33 -2.28
C ALA A 474 17.24 8.41 -2.05
N GLU A 475 16.58 7.28 -1.95
CA GLU A 475 15.14 7.19 -1.93
C GLU A 475 14.55 7.53 -0.55
N GLY A 476 14.06 8.76 -0.41
CA GLY A 476 13.40 9.22 0.81
C GLY A 476 11.93 8.82 0.89
N ALA A 477 11.22 8.75 -0.26
CA ALA A 477 9.87 8.21 -0.36
C ALA A 477 9.90 6.68 -0.39
N ASN A 478 8.73 6.03 -0.23
CA ASN A 478 8.59 4.59 -0.47
C ASN A 478 8.27 4.36 -1.95
N GLY A 479 8.97 3.41 -2.59
CA GLY A 479 8.75 3.01 -3.97
C GLY A 479 8.83 4.15 -5.00
N PRO A 480 9.76 5.11 -4.92
CA PRO A 480 9.80 6.21 -5.88
C PRO A 480 10.28 5.78 -7.26
N THR A 481 10.98 4.66 -7.35
CA THR A 481 11.53 4.10 -8.59
C THR A 481 10.84 2.77 -8.91
N THR A 482 10.32 2.64 -10.15
CA THR A 482 9.73 1.38 -10.61
C THR A 482 10.81 0.30 -10.83
N PRO A 483 10.48 -1.00 -10.73
CA PRO A 483 11.44 -2.07 -10.95
C PRO A 483 12.13 -2.00 -12.32
N GLU A 484 11.40 -1.65 -13.36
CA GLU A 484 11.91 -1.52 -14.72
C GLU A 484 12.85 -0.30 -14.87
N ALA A 485 12.57 0.78 -14.15
CA ALA A 485 13.45 1.96 -14.10
C ALA A 485 14.75 1.66 -13.34
N ASP A 486 14.68 0.87 -12.26
CA ASP A 486 15.84 0.48 -11.46
C ASP A 486 16.88 -0.27 -12.31
N GLU A 487 16.42 -1.15 -13.21
CA GLU A 487 17.30 -1.85 -14.17
C GLU A 487 18.00 -0.87 -15.13
N ILE A 488 17.27 0.12 -15.67
CA ILE A 488 17.85 1.16 -16.55
C ILE A 488 18.91 1.97 -15.78
N LEU A 489 18.61 2.36 -14.54
CA LEU A 489 19.56 3.11 -13.69
C LEU A 489 20.82 2.29 -13.40
N HIS A 490 20.66 1.00 -13.13
CA HIS A 490 21.78 0.08 -12.89
C HIS A 490 22.69 -0.05 -14.12
N GLN A 491 22.12 -0.26 -15.32
CA GLN A 491 22.87 -0.33 -16.57
C GLN A 491 23.63 0.97 -16.86
N ARG A 492 23.11 2.11 -16.41
CA ARG A 492 23.74 3.43 -16.50
C ARG A 492 24.73 3.70 -15.37
N GLN A 493 24.95 2.75 -14.47
CA GLN A 493 25.86 2.87 -13.32
C GLN A 493 25.49 4.01 -12.36
N ILE A 494 24.20 4.35 -12.26
CA ILE A 494 23.69 5.29 -11.26
C ILE A 494 23.57 4.55 -9.93
N PHE A 495 24.17 5.11 -8.87
CA PHE A 495 24.17 4.48 -7.56
C PHE A 495 22.84 4.76 -6.84
N VAL A 496 21.96 3.76 -6.76
CA VAL A 496 20.66 3.88 -6.08
C VAL A 496 20.77 3.34 -4.66
N ILE A 497 20.47 4.18 -3.66
CA ILE A 497 20.27 3.76 -2.28
C ILE A 497 18.77 3.49 -2.13
N PRO A 498 18.32 2.22 -2.05
CA PRO A 498 16.91 1.87 -2.11
C PRO A 498 16.15 2.32 -0.85
N ASP A 499 14.87 2.58 -1.00
CA ASP A 499 13.96 3.07 0.03
C ASP A 499 13.96 2.24 1.32
N ILE A 500 13.94 0.89 1.21
CA ILE A 500 13.96 0.00 2.37
C ILE A 500 15.24 0.11 3.21
N LEU A 501 16.30 0.73 2.68
CA LEU A 501 17.53 1.08 3.39
C LEU A 501 17.55 2.58 3.73
N ALA A 502 17.41 3.46 2.73
CA ALA A 502 17.63 4.90 2.89
C ALA A 502 16.68 5.53 3.92
N ASN A 503 15.39 5.20 3.87
CA ASN A 503 14.39 5.79 4.76
C ASN A 503 14.11 4.98 6.06
N ALA A 504 14.92 3.95 6.33
CA ALA A 504 14.75 3.08 7.49
C ALA A 504 15.08 3.74 8.85
N GLY A 505 15.65 4.94 8.85
CA GLY A 505 15.98 5.66 10.09
C GLY A 505 14.75 5.87 10.98
N GLY A 506 13.60 6.13 10.39
CA GLY A 506 12.35 6.30 11.13
C GLY A 506 11.92 5.06 11.91
N VAL A 507 11.96 3.87 11.32
CA VAL A 507 11.61 2.62 12.02
C VAL A 507 12.70 2.24 13.02
N THR A 508 13.96 2.59 12.76
CA THR A 508 15.07 2.37 13.70
C THR A 508 14.88 3.16 14.99
N VAL A 509 14.54 4.45 14.91
CA VAL A 509 14.25 5.25 16.14
C VAL A 509 12.92 4.82 16.77
N SER A 510 11.94 4.33 15.98
CA SER A 510 10.75 3.70 16.56
C SER A 510 11.10 2.45 17.38
N TYR A 511 12.07 1.65 16.93
CA TYR A 511 12.59 0.53 17.73
C TYR A 511 13.29 1.01 19.01
N PHE A 512 14.06 2.09 18.94
CA PHE A 512 14.67 2.68 20.13
C PHE A 512 13.63 3.16 21.14
N GLU A 513 12.51 3.71 20.69
CA GLU A 513 11.38 4.08 21.56
C GLU A 513 10.84 2.84 22.28
N MET A 514 10.62 1.71 21.56
CA MET A 514 10.20 0.46 22.20
C MET A 514 11.18 -0.02 23.27
N VAL A 515 12.49 0.05 22.98
CA VAL A 515 13.54 -0.33 23.96
C VAL A 515 13.48 0.57 25.19
N GLN A 516 13.39 1.88 25.00
CA GLN A 516 13.32 2.85 26.10
C GLN A 516 12.07 2.66 26.97
N ASP A 517 10.91 2.38 26.33
CA ASP A 517 9.66 2.06 27.03
C ASP A 517 9.78 0.77 27.86
N GLN A 518 10.43 -0.28 27.31
CA GLN A 518 10.59 -1.55 28.02
C GLN A 518 11.51 -1.47 29.24
N ILE A 519 12.60 -0.67 29.14
CA ILE A 519 13.54 -0.50 30.24
C ILE A 519 13.19 0.69 31.15
N ASN A 520 12.17 1.46 30.76
CA ASN A 520 11.73 2.69 31.46
C ASN A 520 12.87 3.68 31.70
N TYR A 521 13.77 3.81 30.71
CA TYR A 521 14.90 4.73 30.73
C TYR A 521 15.08 5.41 29.38
N PHE A 522 15.04 6.74 29.35
CA PHE A 522 15.00 7.52 28.11
C PHE A 522 16.37 8.12 27.79
N TRP A 523 16.80 7.89 26.56
CA TRP A 523 18.09 8.34 26.05
C TRP A 523 18.08 9.82 25.68
N THR A 524 19.28 10.42 25.69
CA THR A 524 19.48 11.75 25.13
C THR A 524 19.36 11.72 23.62
N ILE A 525 19.21 12.89 22.99
CA ILE A 525 19.15 12.97 21.53
C ILE A 525 20.46 12.50 20.88
N GLU A 526 21.58 12.77 21.50
CA GLU A 526 22.91 12.36 21.04
C GLU A 526 23.07 10.83 21.07
N GLU A 527 22.60 10.19 22.13
CA GLU A 527 22.61 8.72 22.22
C GLU A 527 21.75 8.09 21.13
N VAL A 528 20.54 8.63 20.87
CA VAL A 528 19.66 8.17 19.81
C VAL A 528 20.33 8.34 18.44
N GLN A 529 20.92 9.51 18.17
CA GLN A 529 21.55 9.79 16.88
C GLN A 529 22.80 8.93 16.65
N ASN A 530 23.66 8.75 17.65
CA ASN A 530 24.85 7.90 17.54
C ASN A 530 24.50 6.43 17.28
N LYS A 531 23.46 5.91 17.97
CA LYS A 531 22.96 4.54 17.74
C LYS A 531 22.35 4.40 16.35
N LEU A 532 21.59 5.39 15.90
CA LEU A 532 21.02 5.43 14.56
C LEU A 532 22.12 5.43 13.49
N GLU A 533 23.13 6.28 13.64
CA GLU A 533 24.26 6.35 12.71
C GLU A 533 24.95 4.99 12.57
N HIS A 534 25.25 4.35 13.70
CA HIS A 534 25.90 3.05 13.71
C HIS A 534 25.08 2.00 12.92
N ILE A 535 23.78 1.88 13.19
CA ILE A 535 22.92 0.91 12.52
C ILE A 535 22.82 1.22 11.01
N MET A 536 22.59 2.47 10.62
CA MET A 536 22.40 2.83 9.22
C MET A 536 23.67 2.63 8.40
N ARG A 537 24.83 2.99 8.95
CA ARG A 537 26.13 2.78 8.28
C ARG A 537 26.48 1.30 8.16
N THR A 538 26.21 0.50 9.19
CA THR A 538 26.43 -0.94 9.16
C THR A 538 25.53 -1.60 8.11
N ALA A 539 24.23 -1.28 8.11
CA ALA A 539 23.30 -1.82 7.12
C ALA A 539 23.69 -1.44 5.67
N PHE A 540 24.13 -0.19 5.46
CA PHE A 540 24.63 0.21 4.14
C PHE A 540 25.83 -0.63 3.68
N LYS A 541 26.81 -0.86 4.56
CA LYS A 541 28.01 -1.66 4.26
C LYS A 541 27.65 -3.12 3.97
N ASP A 542 26.73 -3.71 4.73
CA ASP A 542 26.23 -5.07 4.51
C ASP A 542 25.59 -5.20 3.11
N VAL A 543 24.69 -4.26 2.77
CA VAL A 543 24.01 -4.24 1.46
C VAL A 543 25.01 -4.01 0.33
N LEU A 544 25.95 -3.08 0.49
CA LEU A 544 27.00 -2.82 -0.51
C LEU A 544 27.90 -4.05 -0.72
N GLY A 545 28.22 -4.77 0.36
CA GLY A 545 28.99 -6.01 0.29
C GLY A 545 28.30 -7.05 -0.61
N ILE A 546 27.01 -7.32 -0.36
CA ILE A 546 26.20 -8.24 -1.18
C ILE A 546 26.09 -7.76 -2.62
N SER A 547 25.85 -6.46 -2.83
CA SER A 547 25.76 -5.87 -4.17
C SER A 547 27.02 -6.12 -4.99
N LYS A 548 28.19 -5.92 -4.39
CA LYS A 548 29.49 -6.17 -5.04
C LYS A 548 29.77 -7.66 -5.25
N GLU A 549 29.51 -8.50 -4.25
CA GLU A 549 29.74 -9.94 -4.29
C GLU A 549 28.91 -10.63 -5.38
N HIS A 550 27.63 -10.28 -5.48
CA HIS A 550 26.70 -10.90 -6.43
C HIS A 550 26.53 -10.10 -7.73
N ASN A 551 27.18 -8.96 -7.87
CA ASN A 551 27.04 -8.04 -9.01
C ASN A 551 25.55 -7.73 -9.33
N VAL A 552 24.81 -7.28 -8.33
CA VAL A 552 23.38 -6.93 -8.41
C VAL A 552 23.14 -5.50 -7.95
N PRO A 553 22.02 -4.84 -8.38
CA PRO A 553 21.63 -3.53 -7.85
C PRO A 553 21.53 -3.54 -6.32
N MET A 554 21.81 -2.39 -5.69
CA MET A 554 21.69 -2.23 -4.23
C MET A 554 20.31 -2.61 -3.70
N ARG A 555 19.24 -2.37 -4.47
CA ARG A 555 17.87 -2.79 -4.12
C ARG A 555 17.77 -4.31 -3.98
N ILE A 556 18.21 -5.04 -4.99
CA ILE A 556 18.20 -6.51 -4.95
C ILE A 556 19.06 -7.03 -3.81
N ALA A 557 20.25 -6.44 -3.60
CA ALA A 557 21.12 -6.78 -2.49
C ALA A 557 20.46 -6.55 -1.12
N ALA A 558 19.71 -5.45 -0.96
CA ALA A 558 18.97 -5.17 0.27
C ALA A 558 17.88 -6.21 0.54
N TYR A 559 17.11 -6.61 -0.49
CA TYR A 559 16.15 -7.71 -0.37
C TYR A 559 16.84 -9.05 -0.08
N MET A 560 17.96 -9.37 -0.74
CA MET A 560 18.74 -10.59 -0.45
C MET A 560 19.19 -10.65 1.01
N LEU A 561 19.70 -9.53 1.56
CA LEU A 561 20.07 -9.42 2.97
C LEU A 561 18.87 -9.67 3.89
N ALA A 562 17.75 -9.01 3.61
CA ALA A 562 16.52 -9.17 4.38
C ALA A 562 16.03 -10.61 4.35
N LEU A 563 15.92 -11.22 3.17
CA LEU A 563 15.46 -12.60 2.99
C LEU A 563 16.39 -13.61 3.66
N GLY A 564 17.71 -13.39 3.59
CA GLY A 564 18.68 -14.21 4.30
C GLY A 564 18.46 -14.22 5.81
N ARG A 565 18.28 -13.04 6.42
CA ARG A 565 18.03 -12.87 7.85
C ARG A 565 16.69 -13.50 8.28
N ILE A 566 15.62 -13.23 7.54
CA ILE A 566 14.27 -13.75 7.83
C ILE A 566 14.25 -15.28 7.64
N GLY A 567 14.79 -15.78 6.53
CA GLY A 567 14.86 -17.23 6.25
C GLY A 567 15.67 -17.98 7.29
N TYR A 568 16.80 -17.42 7.75
CA TYR A 568 17.56 -17.98 8.86
C TYR A 568 16.71 -18.09 10.14
N ALA A 569 16.04 -17.01 10.52
CA ALA A 569 15.19 -16.99 11.72
C ALA A 569 14.02 -17.98 11.62
N MET A 570 13.36 -18.06 10.46
CA MET A 570 12.27 -19.01 10.21
C MET A 570 12.73 -20.46 10.37
N ARG A 571 13.85 -20.82 9.77
CA ARG A 571 14.42 -22.17 9.89
C ARG A 571 14.85 -22.50 11.30
N THR A 572 15.49 -21.57 11.99
CA THR A 572 15.95 -21.76 13.38
C THR A 572 14.79 -21.95 14.33
N ARG A 573 13.71 -21.20 14.17
CA ARG A 573 12.53 -21.26 15.07
C ARG A 573 11.57 -22.42 14.76
N LYS A 574 11.42 -22.80 13.48
CA LYS A 574 10.40 -23.77 13.02
C LYS A 574 10.95 -25.14 12.58
N GLY A 575 12.23 -25.36 12.68
CA GLY A 575 13.07 -26.59 12.59
C GLY A 575 12.71 -27.77 11.70
N SER A 576 11.46 -28.16 11.50
CA SER A 576 11.08 -29.41 10.84
C SER A 576 10.47 -29.29 9.44
N LEU A 577 9.97 -28.12 9.06
CA LEU A 577 9.34 -27.90 7.76
C LEU A 577 10.32 -27.49 6.65
N MET A 578 11.57 -27.17 7.00
CA MET A 578 12.52 -26.52 6.08
C MET A 578 13.92 -27.15 6.14
N LYS A 579 14.03 -28.46 5.90
CA LYS A 579 15.33 -29.13 5.81
C LYS A 579 15.83 -29.13 4.36
N GLN A 580 16.60 -28.11 3.96
CA GLN A 580 17.62 -28.26 2.91
C GLN A 580 18.73 -27.22 3.06
N ARG A 581 19.92 -27.55 2.52
CA ARG A 581 21.22 -26.86 2.71
C ARG A 581 21.14 -25.37 2.39
N VAL A 582 21.58 -24.55 3.33
CA VAL A 582 21.85 -23.12 3.11
C VAL A 582 23.34 -22.90 3.17
N ILE A 583 23.84 -22.18 2.20
CA ILE A 583 25.14 -21.53 2.28
C ILE A 583 25.07 -20.57 3.47
N GLN A 584 25.79 -20.90 4.55
CA GLN A 584 25.90 -19.98 5.69
C GLN A 584 26.62 -18.74 5.19
N PRO A 585 26.12 -17.53 5.47
CA PRO A 585 27.01 -16.37 5.46
C PRO A 585 28.12 -16.71 6.46
N THR A 586 29.37 -16.59 6.03
CA THR A 586 30.53 -16.83 6.86
C THR A 586 30.38 -16.08 8.17
N PRO A 587 30.56 -16.76 9.32
CA PRO A 587 30.51 -16.09 10.62
C PRO A 587 31.82 -15.29 10.77
N GLN A 588 31.86 -14.10 10.24
CA GLN A 588 32.80 -13.09 10.68
C GLN A 588 32.05 -12.16 11.63
N GLU A 589 32.33 -12.36 12.92
CA GLU A 589 32.12 -11.45 14.01
C GLU A 589 30.68 -11.19 14.50
N VAL A 590 30.06 -12.23 15.04
CA VAL A 590 29.15 -12.08 16.16
C VAL A 590 29.89 -12.58 17.41
N VAL A 591 31.02 -12.02 17.72
CA VAL A 591 31.64 -12.12 19.07
C VAL A 591 32.42 -10.83 19.31
N SER A 592 32.03 -10.16 20.31
CA SER A 592 32.63 -9.05 21.07
C SER A 592 31.87 -7.73 20.95
N GLN A 593 30.82 -7.61 21.69
CA GLN A 593 30.64 -6.65 22.80
C GLN A 593 29.25 -6.79 23.40
#